data_5f9490a693ba00e78228a4a1d99d331c
#
_entry.id   5f9490a693ba00e78228a4a1d99d331c
#
_cell.length_a   1.000
_cell.length_b   1.000
_cell.length_c   1.000
_cell.angle_alpha   90.00
_cell.angle_beta   90.00
_cell.angle_gamma   90.00
#
_symmetry.space_group_name_H-M   'P 1'
#
loop_
_entity.id
_entity.type
_entity.pdbx_description
1 polymer ?
#
loop_
_entity_poly.entity_id
_entity_poly.type
_entity_poly.pdbx_seq_one_letter_code
_entity_poly.pdbx_strand_id
1 'polypeptide(L)'
;MEIFYRAMAVAASALLIQGCGEVQMGADPAVFKAVDALYTAVSLREPDRVDHCMASLTTLRDSAALDREPFDALDRIASEARSGSWESAQSRLARFMRGQTRGR
;
A
#
# COMPACT_ATOMS: atom_id res chain seq x y z
N MET A 1 -27.60 7.00 -31.56
CA MET A 1 -27.46 8.13 -30.65
C MET A 1 -27.56 7.72 -29.19
N GLU A 2 -28.70 7.16 -28.83
CA GLU A 2 -28.89 6.76 -27.41
C GLU A 2 -27.87 5.78 -26.93
N ILE A 3 -27.34 4.98 -27.81
CA ILE A 3 -26.35 3.98 -27.45
C ILE A 3 -25.12 4.62 -26.85
N PHE A 4 -24.71 5.76 -27.36
CA PHE A 4 -23.54 6.45 -26.88
C PHE A 4 -23.69 6.93 -25.44
N TYR A 5 -24.85 7.44 -25.12
CA TYR A 5 -25.12 7.94 -23.78
C TYR A 5 -25.01 6.84 -22.74
N ARG A 6 -25.57 5.70 -23.08
CA ARG A 6 -25.54 4.57 -22.16
C ARG A 6 -24.14 4.07 -21.91
N ALA A 7 -23.31 4.02 -22.93
CA ALA A 7 -21.95 3.58 -22.80
C ALA A 7 -21.17 4.54 -21.90
N MET A 8 -21.38 5.81 -22.07
CA MET A 8 -20.67 6.80 -21.25
C MET A 8 -21.07 6.72 -19.79
N ALA A 9 -22.33 6.52 -19.53
CA ALA A 9 -22.82 6.42 -18.15
C ALA A 9 -22.19 5.23 -17.44
N VAL A 10 -22.09 4.11 -18.13
CA VAL A 10 -21.49 2.92 -17.54
C VAL A 10 -20.01 3.15 -17.20
N ALA A 11 -19.29 3.80 -18.10
CA ALA A 11 -17.89 4.08 -17.86
C ALA A 11 -17.69 4.97 -16.65
N ALA A 12 -18.52 5.98 -16.49
CA ALA A 12 -18.42 6.88 -15.35
C ALA A 12 -18.66 6.14 -14.05
N SER A 13 -19.63 5.25 -14.03
CA SER A 13 -19.91 4.46 -12.83
C SER A 13 -18.73 3.60 -12.42
N ALA A 14 -18.08 2.96 -13.38
CA ALA A 14 -16.93 2.12 -13.09
C ALA A 14 -15.79 2.92 -12.46
N LEU A 15 -15.57 4.11 -12.95
CA LEU A 15 -14.51 4.95 -12.41
C LEU A 15 -14.77 5.33 -10.96
N LEU A 16 -16.00 5.64 -10.63
CA LEU A 16 -16.36 6.01 -9.27
C LEU A 16 -16.10 4.87 -8.29
N ILE A 17 -16.42 3.66 -8.70
CA ILE A 17 -16.21 2.50 -7.83
C ILE A 17 -14.74 2.29 -7.55
N GLN A 18 -13.89 2.45 -8.52
CA GLN A 18 -12.47 2.20 -8.38
C GLN A 18 -11.76 3.25 -7.55
N GLY A 19 -12.37 4.39 -7.35
CA GLY A 19 -11.75 5.46 -6.57
C GLY A 19 -11.86 5.29 -5.08
N CYS A 20 -12.41 4.19 -4.59
CA CYS A 20 -12.67 4.01 -3.16
C CYS A 20 -11.66 3.08 -2.51
N GLY A 21 -11.10 3.53 -1.38
CA GLY A 21 -10.34 2.68 -0.47
C GLY A 21 -8.91 2.39 -0.87
N GLU A 22 -8.14 2.02 0.11
CA GLU A 22 -6.76 1.60 -0.05
C GLU A 22 -6.68 0.10 -0.27
N VAL A 23 -5.59 -0.34 -0.88
CA VAL A 23 -5.28 -1.76 -0.97
C VAL A 23 -5.16 -2.33 0.43
N GLN A 24 -5.81 -3.48 0.67
CA GLN A 24 -5.84 -4.08 2.00
C GLN A 24 -4.72 -5.09 2.18
N MET A 25 -4.03 -5.02 3.32
CA MET A 25 -2.90 -5.91 3.60
C MET A 25 -3.30 -7.15 4.40
N GLY A 26 -4.58 -7.34 4.63
CA GLY A 26 -5.06 -8.49 5.38
C GLY A 26 -5.02 -8.27 6.87
N ALA A 27 -5.21 -9.34 7.64
CA ALA A 27 -5.35 -9.26 9.09
C ALA A 27 -4.21 -9.92 9.87
N ASP A 28 -3.15 -10.37 9.21
CA ASP A 28 -2.05 -11.04 9.89
C ASP A 28 -1.28 -10.07 10.76
N PRO A 29 -1.17 -10.31 12.07
CA PRO A 29 -0.45 -9.39 12.97
C PRO A 29 1.01 -9.19 12.59
N ALA A 30 1.66 -10.20 12.02
CA ALA A 30 3.05 -10.06 11.60
C ALA A 30 3.21 -9.04 10.49
N VAL A 31 2.22 -8.95 9.59
CA VAL A 31 2.22 -7.96 8.53
C VAL A 31 2.07 -6.56 9.12
N PHE A 32 1.12 -6.38 10.04
CA PHE A 32 0.92 -5.07 10.68
C PHE A 32 2.19 -4.62 11.39
N LYS A 33 2.84 -5.55 12.09
CA LYS A 33 4.07 -5.23 12.82
C LYS A 33 5.18 -4.80 11.85
N ALA A 34 5.32 -5.50 10.73
CA ALA A 34 6.34 -5.16 9.74
C ALA A 34 6.07 -3.81 9.10
N VAL A 35 4.79 -3.49 8.84
CA VAL A 35 4.42 -2.20 8.25
C VAL A 35 4.66 -1.07 9.24
N ASP A 36 4.35 -1.29 10.52
CA ASP A 36 4.66 -0.30 11.56
C ASP A 36 6.16 -0.01 11.61
N ALA A 37 6.97 -1.05 11.53
CA ALA A 37 8.42 -0.90 11.52
C ALA A 37 8.89 -0.13 10.29
N LEU A 38 8.27 -0.39 9.14
CA LEU A 38 8.58 0.35 7.93
C LEU A 38 8.26 1.82 8.08
N TYR A 39 7.12 2.13 8.69
CA TYR A 39 6.74 3.52 8.91
C TYR A 39 7.78 4.23 9.79
N THR A 40 8.25 3.56 10.82
CA THR A 40 9.30 4.11 11.68
C THR A 40 10.57 4.38 10.90
N ALA A 41 10.99 3.41 10.08
CA ALA A 41 12.20 3.54 9.28
C ALA A 41 12.11 4.71 8.30
N VAL A 42 10.96 4.86 7.65
CA VAL A 42 10.73 5.97 6.71
C VAL A 42 10.71 7.31 7.46
N SER A 43 10.05 7.35 8.62
CA SER A 43 9.97 8.56 9.42
C SER A 43 11.33 9.04 9.89
N LEU A 44 12.22 8.10 10.20
CA LEU A 44 13.58 8.40 10.66
C LEU A 44 14.56 8.56 9.50
N ARG A 45 14.11 8.35 8.28
CA ARG A 45 14.92 8.47 7.06
C ARG A 45 16.16 7.57 7.13
N GLU A 46 15.93 6.30 7.46
CA GLU A 46 17.01 5.32 7.61
C GLU A 46 16.92 4.27 6.51
N PRO A 47 17.69 4.42 5.42
CA PRO A 47 17.58 3.50 4.27
C PRO A 47 17.87 2.05 4.63
N ASP A 48 18.84 1.81 5.49
CA ASP A 48 19.17 0.42 5.87
C ASP A 48 18.01 -0.26 6.59
N ARG A 49 17.30 0.49 7.41
CA ARG A 49 16.13 -0.03 8.10
C ARG A 49 14.97 -0.27 7.14
N VAL A 50 14.82 0.59 6.15
CA VAL A 50 13.81 0.37 5.11
C VAL A 50 14.09 -0.95 4.40
N ASP A 51 15.34 -1.19 4.04
CA ASP A 51 15.72 -2.44 3.37
C ASP A 51 15.44 -3.65 4.25
N HIS A 52 15.74 -3.55 5.53
CA HIS A 52 15.51 -4.64 6.48
C HIS A 52 14.00 -4.93 6.60
N CYS A 53 13.18 -3.89 6.69
CA CYS A 53 11.73 -4.06 6.75
C CYS A 53 11.19 -4.67 5.49
N MET A 54 11.71 -4.27 4.33
CA MET A 54 11.26 -4.84 3.06
C MET A 54 11.65 -6.31 2.93
N ALA A 55 12.80 -6.70 3.49
CA ALA A 55 13.17 -8.10 3.53
C ALA A 55 12.16 -8.92 4.34
N SER A 56 11.72 -8.39 5.48
CA SER A 56 10.69 -9.05 6.29
C SER A 56 9.38 -9.16 5.53
N LEU A 57 8.99 -8.10 4.84
CA LEU A 57 7.73 -8.10 4.06
C LEU A 57 7.82 -9.08 2.89
N THR A 58 9.00 -9.22 2.29
CA THR A 58 9.21 -10.21 1.23
C THR A 58 9.00 -11.62 1.76
N THR A 59 9.52 -11.90 2.95
CA THR A 59 9.32 -13.21 3.58
C THR A 59 7.83 -13.48 3.82
N LEU A 60 7.10 -12.47 4.27
CA LEU A 60 5.65 -12.63 4.50
C LEU A 60 4.90 -12.82 3.20
N ARG A 61 5.31 -12.15 2.12
CA ARG A 61 4.71 -12.38 0.81
C ARG A 61 4.97 -13.81 0.34
N ASP A 62 6.19 -14.29 0.50
CA ASP A 62 6.56 -15.62 0.04
C ASP A 62 5.84 -16.72 0.81
N SER A 63 5.50 -16.47 2.07
CA SER A 63 4.75 -17.43 2.88
C SER A 63 3.23 -17.25 2.74
N ALA A 64 2.79 -16.38 1.85
CA ALA A 64 1.38 -16.09 1.59
C ALA A 64 0.66 -15.37 2.74
N ALA A 65 1.39 -14.88 3.73
CA ALA A 65 0.79 -14.07 4.79
C ALA A 65 0.46 -12.66 4.29
N LEU A 66 1.11 -12.23 3.23
CA LEU A 66 0.89 -10.92 2.61
C LEU A 66 0.69 -11.14 1.12
N ASP A 67 -0.43 -10.66 0.58
CA ASP A 67 -0.71 -10.79 -0.84
C ASP A 67 0.20 -9.90 -1.67
N ARG A 68 0.30 -10.24 -2.95
CA ARG A 68 1.18 -9.51 -3.85
C ARG A 68 0.78 -8.05 -4.00
N GLU A 69 -0.50 -7.76 -4.12
CA GLU A 69 -0.94 -6.40 -4.39
C GLU A 69 -0.56 -5.42 -3.28
N PRO A 70 -0.86 -5.71 -2.01
CA PRO A 70 -0.40 -4.81 -0.95
C PRO A 70 1.12 -4.81 -0.82
N PHE A 71 1.79 -5.94 -1.07
CA PHE A 71 3.25 -5.94 -1.08
C PHE A 71 3.79 -4.96 -2.11
N ASP A 72 3.25 -4.98 -3.33
CA ASP A 72 3.71 -4.10 -4.39
C ASP A 72 3.50 -2.63 -4.03
N ALA A 73 2.38 -2.32 -3.37
CA ALA A 73 2.12 -0.96 -2.91
C ALA A 73 3.17 -0.51 -1.90
N LEU A 74 3.51 -1.37 -0.95
CA LEU A 74 4.53 -1.06 0.06
C LEU A 74 5.92 -0.94 -0.56
N ASP A 75 6.21 -1.79 -1.54
CA ASP A 75 7.49 -1.75 -2.23
C ASP A 75 7.67 -0.44 -3.00
N ARG A 76 6.62 0.06 -3.64
CA ARG A 76 6.68 1.34 -4.31
C ARG A 76 6.94 2.49 -3.34
N ILE A 77 6.32 2.44 -2.16
CA ILE A 77 6.55 3.43 -1.12
C ILE A 77 8.01 3.38 -0.66
N ALA A 78 8.53 2.18 -0.43
CA ALA A 78 9.92 2.01 -0.01
C ALA A 78 10.89 2.52 -1.07
N SER A 79 10.59 2.28 -2.34
CA SER A 79 11.42 2.77 -3.44
C SER A 79 11.43 4.30 -3.49
N GLU A 80 10.29 4.90 -3.25
CA GLU A 80 10.16 6.34 -3.20
C GLU A 80 11.02 6.92 -2.07
N ALA A 81 10.98 6.28 -0.90
CA ALA A 81 11.80 6.69 0.23
C ALA A 81 13.29 6.59 -0.11
N ARG A 82 13.71 5.46 -0.68
CA ARG A 82 15.11 5.24 -1.03
C ARG A 82 15.64 6.23 -2.06
N SER A 83 14.76 6.76 -2.89
CA SER A 83 15.16 7.77 -3.88
C SER A 83 15.26 9.17 -3.28
N GLY A 84 15.03 9.32 -1.99
CA GLY A 84 15.15 10.58 -1.28
C GLY A 84 13.84 11.31 -1.05
N SER A 85 12.72 10.77 -1.52
CA SER A 85 11.41 11.41 -1.33
C SER A 85 10.78 10.95 -0.02
N TRP A 86 11.47 11.22 1.07
CA TRP A 86 11.10 10.71 2.38
C TRP A 86 9.74 11.20 2.86
N GLU A 87 9.50 12.48 2.67
CA GLU A 87 8.26 13.09 3.13
C GLU A 87 7.05 12.54 2.36
N SER A 88 7.20 12.42 1.06
CA SER A 88 6.14 11.86 0.22
C SER A 88 5.87 10.41 0.57
N ALA A 89 6.94 9.63 0.74
CA ALA A 89 6.82 8.23 1.13
C ALA A 89 6.12 8.09 2.47
N GLN A 90 6.48 8.92 3.44
CA GLN A 90 5.87 8.90 4.76
C GLN A 90 4.37 9.19 4.68
N SER A 91 3.99 10.19 3.91
CA SER A 91 2.58 10.56 3.74
C SER A 91 1.78 9.43 3.08
N ARG A 92 2.35 8.81 2.06
CA ARG A 92 1.71 7.70 1.38
C ARG A 92 1.54 6.51 2.31
N LEU A 93 2.56 6.20 3.08
CA LEU A 93 2.52 5.07 4.00
C LEU A 93 1.49 5.32 5.10
N ALA A 94 1.45 6.53 5.64
CA ALA A 94 0.45 6.89 6.64
C ALA A 94 -0.96 6.71 6.10
N ARG A 95 -1.20 7.13 4.85
CA ARG A 95 -2.50 6.98 4.22
C ARG A 95 -2.84 5.51 4.01
N PHE A 96 -1.87 4.73 3.54
CA PHE A 96 -2.05 3.30 3.39
C PHE A 96 -2.46 2.65 4.70
N MET A 97 -1.78 2.99 5.79
CA MET A 97 -2.06 2.41 7.10
C MET A 97 -3.44 2.81 7.62
N ARG A 98 -3.82 4.07 7.44
CA ARG A 98 -5.13 4.53 7.90
C ARG A 98 -6.28 3.88 7.14
N GLY A 99 -6.03 3.46 5.91
CA GLY A 99 -7.06 2.85 5.08
C GLY A 99 -7.29 1.38 5.35
N GLN A 100 -6.55 0.78 6.28
CA GLN A 100 -6.71 -0.65 6.57
C GLN A 100 -7.90 -0.88 7.48
N THR A 101 -8.63 -1.96 7.24
CA THR A 101 -9.84 -2.28 7.99
C THR A 101 -9.65 -3.36 9.05
N ARG A 102 -8.45 -3.76 9.29
CA ARG A 102 -8.05 -4.69 10.35
C ARG A 102 -9.13 -5.63 10.84
N GLY A 103 -9.24 -6.78 10.21
CA GLY A 103 -10.11 -7.83 10.72
C GLY A 103 -11.59 -7.53 10.69
N ARG A 104 -12.01 -6.59 9.88
CA ARG A 104 -13.44 -6.29 9.76
C ARG A 104 -14.08 -6.80 8.52
#